data_f807a598e206b1a46ae8a24c00551908
#
_entry.id   f807a598e206b1a46ae8a24c00551908
#
_cell.length_a   1.000
_cell.length_b   1.000
_cell.length_c   1.000
_cell.angle_alpha   90.00
_cell.angle_beta   90.00
_cell.angle_gamma   90.00
#
_symmetry.space_group_name_H-M   'P 1'
#
loop_
_entity.id
_entity.type
_entity.pdbx_description
1 polymer ?
#
loop_
_entity_poly.entity_id
_entity_poly.type
_entity_poly.pdbx_seq_one_letter_code
_entity_poly.pdbx_strand_id
1 'polypeptide(L)'
;MSNLKRGRTFGRNSSRRKALFQALAISLIEHEGIKTTLPKAKELRAFIEPLITLAKDDSVSNRRLAFSKIRNKSAVGKLFSDLGPRFKDRPGGYSRIIKIGFRKGCLLYTSPSPRDAHK
;
A
#
# COMPACT_ATOMS: atom_id res chain seq x y z
N MET A 1 -11.83 -24.32 -0.82
CA MET A 1 -11.62 -23.82 -0.78
C MET A 1 -11.67 -22.62 -0.58
N SER A 2 -11.57 -22.14 0.02
CA SER A 2 -11.68 -21.00 0.32
C SER A 2 -10.85 -20.06 -0.17
N ASN A 3 -10.05 -20.33 -0.74
CA ASN A 3 -9.17 -19.49 -1.22
C ASN A 3 -9.70 -18.55 -2.07
N LEU A 4 -10.84 -18.55 -2.27
CA LEU A 4 -11.29 -17.71 -3.09
C LEU A 4 -11.59 -16.46 -2.62
N LYS A 5 -11.59 -16.01 -1.65
CA LYS A 5 -11.85 -14.90 -1.21
C LYS A 5 -11.28 -13.90 -1.96
N ARG A 6 -10.78 -13.01 -1.75
CA ARG A 6 -10.28 -12.08 -2.48
C ARG A 6 -8.94 -12.33 -2.62
N GLY A 7 -8.25 -11.97 -3.27
CA GLY A 7 -6.88 -12.12 -3.36
C GLY A 7 -6.41 -13.35 -3.99
N ARG A 8 -5.14 -13.40 -4.26
CA ARG A 8 -4.52 -14.51 -4.89
C ARG A 8 -3.64 -15.19 -3.90
N THR A 9 -3.33 -16.44 -4.06
CA THR A 9 -2.57 -17.17 -3.11
C THR A 9 -1.08 -17.10 -3.34
N PHE A 10 -0.60 -16.93 -4.49
CA PHE A 10 0.82 -16.87 -4.79
C PHE A 10 1.60 -18.06 -4.27
N GLY A 11 0.92 -19.14 -3.97
CA GLY A 11 1.60 -20.34 -3.50
C GLY A 11 2.15 -20.24 -2.10
N ARG A 12 1.66 -19.33 -1.29
CA ARG A 12 2.15 -19.17 0.07
C ARG A 12 1.04 -19.37 1.05
N ASN A 13 1.39 -19.78 2.26
CA ASN A 13 0.36 -19.91 3.28
C ASN A 13 0.01 -18.50 3.74
N SER A 14 -1.02 -18.37 4.54
CA SER A 14 -1.52 -17.07 4.90
C SER A 14 -0.55 -16.26 5.75
N SER A 15 0.26 -16.87 6.60
CA SER A 15 1.20 -16.12 7.37
C SER A 15 2.33 -15.56 6.52
N ARG A 16 2.83 -16.35 5.57
CA ARG A 16 3.84 -15.85 4.66
C ARG A 16 3.32 -14.78 3.76
N ARG A 17 2.08 -14.95 3.31
CA ARG A 17 1.46 -13.97 2.45
C ARG A 17 1.32 -12.64 3.18
N LYS A 18 0.91 -12.70 4.44
CA LYS A 18 0.77 -11.52 5.25
C LYS A 18 2.12 -10.83 5.42
N ALA A 19 3.16 -11.59 5.74
CA ALA A 19 4.49 -11.04 5.90
C ALA A 19 5.00 -10.39 4.62
N LEU A 20 4.74 -11.01 3.48
CA LEU A 20 5.13 -10.46 2.21
C LEU A 20 4.49 -9.10 1.98
N PHE A 21 3.20 -9.00 2.20
CA PHE A 21 2.51 -7.74 1.93
C PHE A 21 2.83 -6.67 2.98
N GLN A 22 3.14 -7.05 4.20
CA GLN A 22 3.64 -6.10 5.18
C GLN A 22 4.96 -5.52 4.71
N ALA A 23 5.87 -6.36 4.25
CA ALA A 23 7.16 -5.89 3.76
C ALA A 23 7.02 -4.99 2.54
N LEU A 24 6.16 -5.36 1.62
CA LEU A 24 5.94 -4.55 0.43
C LEU A 24 5.30 -3.21 0.78
N ALA A 25 4.38 -3.19 1.73
CA ALA A 25 3.75 -1.96 2.15
C ALA A 25 4.74 -1.03 2.84
N ILE A 26 5.62 -1.56 3.66
CA ILE A 26 6.64 -0.77 4.32
C ILE A 26 7.55 -0.14 3.27
N SER A 27 7.99 -0.92 2.29
CA SER A 27 8.82 -0.41 1.22
C SER A 27 8.12 0.67 0.43
N LEU A 28 6.87 0.46 0.12
CA LEU A 28 6.10 1.45 -0.64
C LEU A 28 5.97 2.76 0.14
N ILE A 29 5.71 2.69 1.42
CA ILE A 29 5.59 3.87 2.24
C ILE A 29 6.93 4.61 2.32
N GLU A 30 7.99 3.87 2.51
CA GLU A 30 9.30 4.48 2.65
C GLU A 30 9.84 5.09 1.37
N HIS A 31 9.68 4.39 0.27
CA HIS A 31 10.25 4.83 -1.00
C HIS A 31 9.23 5.45 -1.94
N GLU A 32 7.97 5.32 -1.62
CA GLU A 32 6.86 5.85 -2.41
C GLU A 32 6.74 5.25 -3.82
N GLY A 33 7.47 4.19 -4.07
CA GLY A 33 7.37 3.47 -5.34
C GLY A 33 8.13 2.18 -5.26
N ILE A 34 7.59 1.10 -5.78
CA ILE A 34 8.28 -0.18 -5.82
C ILE A 34 7.97 -0.88 -7.13
N LYS A 35 8.87 -1.76 -7.55
CA LYS A 35 8.64 -2.59 -8.70
C LYS A 35 8.23 -3.96 -8.24
N THR A 36 7.20 -4.51 -8.83
CA THR A 36 6.74 -5.83 -8.44
C THR A 36 5.91 -6.41 -9.58
N THR A 37 5.38 -7.59 -9.42
CA THR A 37 4.54 -8.19 -10.45
C THR A 37 3.16 -7.58 -10.39
N LEU A 38 2.43 -7.65 -11.48
CA LEU A 38 1.11 -7.06 -11.56
C LEU A 38 0.13 -7.64 -10.52
N PRO A 39 0.05 -8.94 -10.33
CA PRO A 39 -0.85 -9.47 -9.31
C PRO A 39 -0.50 -8.97 -7.90
N LYS A 40 0.78 -8.90 -7.58
CA LYS A 40 1.19 -8.41 -6.27
C LYS A 40 0.87 -6.93 -6.13
N ALA A 41 1.04 -6.16 -7.19
CA ALA A 41 0.73 -4.74 -7.16
C ALA A 41 -0.74 -4.51 -6.89
N LYS A 42 -1.59 -5.29 -7.53
CA LYS A 42 -3.03 -5.15 -7.32
C LYS A 42 -3.44 -5.50 -5.89
N GLU A 43 -2.86 -6.56 -5.34
CA GLU A 43 -3.16 -6.92 -3.97
C GLU A 43 -2.59 -5.90 -2.98
N LEU A 44 -1.40 -5.40 -3.24
CA LEU A 44 -0.80 -4.41 -2.39
C LEU A 44 -1.60 -3.12 -2.39
N ARG A 45 -2.12 -2.75 -3.54
CA ARG A 45 -2.95 -1.57 -3.63
C ARG A 45 -4.17 -1.70 -2.72
N ALA A 46 -4.80 -2.86 -2.73
CA ALA A 46 -5.95 -3.11 -1.87
C ALA A 46 -5.57 -3.07 -0.39
N PHE A 47 -4.32 -3.35 -0.07
CA PHE A 47 -3.84 -3.32 1.30
C PHE A 47 -3.48 -1.89 1.74
N ILE A 48 -2.84 -1.12 0.87
CA ILE A 48 -2.31 0.19 1.22
C ILE A 48 -3.36 1.29 1.21
N GLU A 49 -4.35 1.20 0.34
CA GLU A 49 -5.33 2.26 0.21
C GLU A 49 -6.10 2.51 1.51
N PRO A 50 -6.59 1.49 2.21
CA PRO A 50 -7.25 1.72 3.47
C PRO A 50 -6.32 2.30 4.54
N LEU A 51 -5.03 1.96 4.48
CA LEU A 51 -4.07 2.51 5.44
C LEU A 51 -3.89 4.01 5.24
N ILE A 52 -3.86 4.46 4.01
CA ILE A 52 -3.73 5.88 3.74
C ILE A 52 -5.02 6.61 4.17
N THR A 53 -6.15 6.01 3.93
CA THR A 53 -7.41 6.59 4.37
C THR A 53 -7.42 6.74 5.90
N LEU A 54 -6.95 5.74 6.61
CA LEU A 54 -6.86 5.77 8.06
C LEU A 54 -5.93 6.88 8.51
N ALA A 55 -4.85 7.08 7.78
CA ALA A 55 -3.84 8.07 8.14
C ALA A 55 -4.28 9.51 7.94
N LYS A 56 -5.37 9.73 7.24
CA LYS A 56 -5.87 11.07 7.06
C LYS A 56 -6.40 11.65 8.37
N ASP A 57 -6.74 10.78 9.31
CA ASP A 57 -7.21 11.22 10.61
C ASP A 57 -6.20 10.73 11.65
N ASP A 58 -5.29 11.60 12.05
CA ASP A 58 -4.21 11.22 12.93
C ASP A 58 -4.69 11.14 14.38
N SER A 59 -4.89 9.96 14.86
CA SER A 59 -5.27 9.72 16.22
C SER A 59 -4.49 8.54 16.78
N VAL A 60 -4.43 8.42 18.07
CA VAL A 60 -3.74 7.30 18.70
C VAL A 60 -4.35 5.98 18.28
N SER A 61 -5.66 5.92 18.25
CA SER A 61 -6.31 4.68 17.85
C SER A 61 -6.04 4.32 16.40
N ASN A 62 -6.01 5.31 15.52
CA ASN A 62 -5.72 5.03 14.10
C ASN A 62 -4.27 4.62 13.92
N ARG A 63 -3.35 5.22 14.67
CA ARG A 63 -1.95 4.81 14.59
C ARG A 63 -1.77 3.39 15.11
N ARG A 64 -2.49 3.00 16.13
CA ARG A 64 -2.42 1.64 16.64
C ARG A 64 -2.97 0.64 15.64
N LEU A 65 -4.06 0.99 14.97
CA LEU A 65 -4.60 0.13 13.95
C LEU A 65 -3.61 -0.06 12.81
N ALA A 66 -3.00 1.02 12.35
CA ALA A 66 -2.02 0.93 11.26
C ALA A 66 -0.83 0.09 11.70
N PHE A 67 -0.37 0.30 12.93
CA PHE A 67 0.75 -0.49 13.42
C PHE A 67 0.41 -1.97 13.51
N SER A 68 -0.82 -2.31 13.86
CA SER A 68 -1.22 -3.70 13.90
C SER A 68 -1.14 -4.36 12.54
N LYS A 69 -1.26 -3.57 11.48
CA LYS A 69 -1.22 -4.11 10.13
C LYS A 69 0.17 -4.15 9.54
N ILE A 70 1.01 -3.15 9.77
CA ILE A 70 2.32 -3.14 9.15
C ILE A 70 3.47 -3.36 10.11
N ARG A 71 3.26 -3.21 11.39
CA ARG A 71 4.24 -3.56 12.43
C ARG A 71 5.59 -2.87 12.25
N ASN A 72 5.60 -1.63 11.88
CA ASN A 72 6.83 -0.88 11.70
C ASN A 72 6.61 0.56 12.12
N LYS A 73 7.26 0.99 13.18
CA LYS A 73 7.05 2.32 13.70
C LYS A 73 7.41 3.43 12.75
N SER A 74 8.51 3.29 12.06
CA SER A 74 8.99 4.28 11.11
C SER A 74 7.99 4.47 9.97
N ALA A 75 7.49 3.35 9.44
CA ALA A 75 6.52 3.42 8.35
C ALA A 75 5.21 4.05 8.82
N VAL A 76 4.75 3.70 10.03
CA VAL A 76 3.55 4.30 10.58
C VAL A 76 3.77 5.81 10.77
N GLY A 77 4.92 6.19 11.26
CA GLY A 77 5.25 7.60 11.41
C GLY A 77 5.14 8.36 10.12
N LYS A 78 5.75 7.84 9.06
CA LYS A 78 5.70 8.50 7.76
C LYS A 78 4.29 8.50 7.21
N LEU A 79 3.58 7.42 7.39
CA LEU A 79 2.21 7.32 6.89
C LEU A 79 1.35 8.44 7.48
N PHE A 80 1.43 8.67 8.78
CA PHE A 80 0.58 9.67 9.41
C PHE A 80 1.13 11.10 9.31
N SER A 81 2.44 11.27 9.25
CA SER A 81 3.01 12.62 9.20
C SER A 81 3.14 13.16 7.78
N ASP A 82 3.22 12.29 6.80
CA ASP A 82 3.43 12.71 5.42
C ASP A 82 2.30 12.29 4.50
N LEU A 83 2.08 10.99 4.36
CA LEU A 83 1.14 10.51 3.36
C LEU A 83 -0.31 10.88 3.69
N GLY A 84 -0.70 10.77 4.94
CA GLY A 84 -2.05 11.13 5.32
C GLY A 84 -2.39 12.58 4.98
N PRO A 85 -1.57 13.53 5.44
CA PRO A 85 -1.82 14.92 5.10
C PRO A 85 -1.75 15.20 3.61
N ARG A 86 -0.84 14.53 2.90
CA ARG A 86 -0.69 14.75 1.47
C ARG A 86 -1.96 14.40 0.70
N PHE A 87 -2.64 13.35 1.12
CA PHE A 87 -3.83 12.90 0.42
C PHE A 87 -5.13 13.28 1.11
N LYS A 88 -5.07 14.19 2.04
CA LYS A 88 -6.24 14.51 2.85
C LYS A 88 -7.45 14.89 2.03
N ASP A 89 -7.26 15.62 0.97
CA ASP A 89 -8.37 16.07 0.14
C ASP A 89 -8.75 15.11 -0.98
N ARG A 90 -8.06 13.99 -1.09
CA ARG A 90 -8.36 13.05 -2.16
C ARG A 90 -9.20 11.90 -1.58
N PRO A 91 -10.35 11.60 -2.16
CA PRO A 91 -11.26 10.60 -1.58
C PRO A 91 -10.82 9.16 -1.77
N GLY A 92 -9.82 8.91 -2.56
CA GLY A 92 -9.31 7.55 -2.80
C GLY A 92 -8.36 7.59 -3.93
N GLY A 93 -7.92 6.46 -4.42
CA GLY A 93 -7.02 6.41 -5.55
C GLY A 93 -5.68 7.01 -5.23
N TYR A 94 -5.10 6.67 -4.09
CA TYR A 94 -3.83 7.26 -3.67
C TYR A 94 -2.63 6.63 -4.34
N SER A 95 -2.80 5.51 -4.98
CA SER A 95 -1.70 4.80 -5.61
C SER A 95 -1.99 4.53 -7.06
N ARG A 96 -0.97 4.27 -7.83
CA ARG A 96 -1.11 4.03 -9.25
C ARG A 96 -0.19 2.90 -9.70
N ILE A 97 -0.69 2.04 -10.55
CA ILE A 97 0.07 0.92 -11.11
C ILE A 97 0.45 1.28 -12.54
N ILE A 98 1.73 1.22 -12.86
CA ILE A 98 2.21 1.46 -14.21
C ILE A 98 2.97 0.25 -14.69
N LYS A 99 2.61 -0.29 -15.84
CA LYS A 99 3.31 -1.40 -16.40
C LYS A 99 4.63 -0.92 -16.98
N ILE A 100 5.70 -1.65 -16.72
CA ILE A 100 6.98 -1.25 -17.22
C ILE A 100 7.60 -2.33 -18.06
N GLY A 101 7.81 -2.09 -19.26
CA GLY A 101 8.53 -2.96 -20.15
C GLY A 101 7.76 -4.19 -20.58
N PHE A 102 8.47 -5.07 -21.23
CA PHE A 102 7.89 -6.23 -21.75
C PHE A 102 7.68 -7.28 -20.73
N ARG A 103 8.35 -7.22 -19.57
CA ARG A 103 8.20 -8.22 -18.65
C ARG A 103 6.95 -8.01 -17.94
N LYS A 104 6.52 -8.93 -17.19
CA LYS A 104 5.31 -8.81 -16.48
C LYS A 104 5.44 -7.95 -15.27
N GLY A 105 6.49 -7.25 -15.13
CA GLY A 105 6.68 -6.36 -14.00
C GLY A 105 5.87 -5.10 -14.10
N CYS A 106 5.66 -4.44 -13.00
CA CYS A 106 5.03 -3.14 -12.99
C CYS A 106 5.55 -2.32 -11.83
N LEU A 107 5.31 -1.03 -11.88
CA LEU A 107 5.70 -0.11 -10.85
C LEU A 107 4.45 0.32 -10.11
N LEU A 108 4.44 0.18 -8.80
CA LEU A 108 3.36 0.69 -7.98
C LEU A 108 3.92 1.83 -7.18
N TYR A 109 3.25 2.95 -7.17
CA TYR A 109 3.72 4.08 -6.42
C TYR A 109 2.56 4.92 -5.92
N THR A 110 2.80 5.72 -4.87
CA THR A 110 1.80 6.64 -4.39
C THR A 110 1.94 7.92 -5.18
N SER A 111 0.85 8.55 -5.50
CA SER A 111 0.90 9.80 -6.27
C SER A 111 1.49 10.88 -5.41
N PRO A 112 2.48 11.60 -5.88
CA PRO A 112 3.10 12.65 -5.09
C PRO A 112 2.19 13.81 -4.82
N SER A 113 1.24 14.07 -5.70
CA SER A 113 0.29 15.13 -5.46
C SER A 113 -0.97 14.83 -6.22
N PRO A 114 -2.05 15.43 -5.87
CA PRO A 114 -3.32 15.19 -6.58
C PRO A 114 -3.22 15.48 -8.06
N ARG A 115 -2.39 16.43 -8.45
CA ARG A 115 -2.30 16.74 -9.80
C ARG A 115 -1.59 15.76 -10.60
N ASP A 116 -0.80 14.89 -10.08
CA ASP A 116 -0.08 13.91 -10.85
C ASP A 116 -0.87 12.72 -11.22
N ALA A 117 -2.07 12.65 -10.81
CA ALA A 117 -2.85 11.45 -11.05
C ALA A 117 -3.02 11.15 -12.51
N HIS A 118 -3.01 12.14 -13.34
CA HIS A 118 -3.25 11.85 -14.71
C HIS A 118 -2.02 11.61 -15.49
N LYS A 119 -0.91 11.65 -14.87
CA LYS A 119 0.26 11.44 -15.67
C LYS A 119 0.53 10.07 -15.87
#